data_10e0805dacfa2e81d5e536e2e3ad238a
#
_entry.id   10e0805dacfa2e81d5e536e2e3ad238a
#
_cell.length_a   1.000
_cell.length_b   1.000
_cell.length_c   1.000
_cell.angle_alpha   90.00
_cell.angle_beta   90.00
_cell.angle_gamma   90.00
#
_symmetry.space_group_name_H-M   'P 1'
#
loop_
_entity.id
_entity.type
_entity.pdbx_description
1 polymer ?
#
loop_
_entity_poly.entity_id
_entity_poly.type
_entity_poly.pdbx_seq_one_letter_code
_entity_poly.pdbx_strand_id
1 'polypeptide(L)'
;MADLVIRKVESRRDLKKFVLVPFRVHRDHPEWVPPLIMDRMEFLNRKKNPYFDHAEVELWIAERAGEPVGRVSAQIDENWDRHQGGNVGQFGFFETVNDQEVASALLDAGCEWLAGKGREKVYGPMDFTTNDEIGIQISGFDVRPSILENCHQPYFQELVDGAGFTKAMDLLMWHLEMGKLAKGLEFHPAIMESAQQSLDEHKITIRSMRRSDIRNEMARFHEVYNEAWGDNWGFVPITSEEVEFHAKTLKMVIDEDWAMIAETADGEVVGAALTLPDVNQVLANMGGRLFPLGWYRFLRDKKKVDSVRILALGVKKAWQHTGVAAALYVRHIQTCRPDGVMKGEAGWILETNEPMNRALEGMGGKVSKKFRVYEKQLQD
;
A
#
# COMPACT_ATOMS: atom_id res chain seq x y z
N MET A 1 33.56 -19.03 3.76
CA MET A 1 32.15 -18.80 3.32
C MET A 1 32.20 -18.46 1.84
N ALA A 2 31.17 -18.81 1.06
CA ALA A 2 31.15 -18.41 -0.35
C ALA A 2 30.99 -16.88 -0.46
N ASP A 3 31.67 -16.29 -1.44
CA ASP A 3 31.70 -14.84 -1.63
C ASP A 3 30.30 -14.28 -1.89
N LEU A 4 29.98 -13.18 -1.24
CA LEU A 4 28.78 -12.39 -1.50
C LEU A 4 29.02 -11.50 -2.73
N VAL A 5 28.11 -11.55 -3.68
CA VAL A 5 28.14 -10.75 -4.90
C VAL A 5 26.86 -9.93 -5.02
N ILE A 6 27.02 -8.61 -5.13
CA ILE A 6 25.91 -7.68 -5.44
C ILE A 6 26.00 -7.36 -6.94
N ARG A 7 24.92 -7.59 -7.66
CA ARG A 7 24.87 -7.32 -9.09
C ARG A 7 23.56 -6.65 -9.52
N LYS A 8 23.67 -5.84 -10.53
CA LYS A 8 22.51 -5.15 -11.14
C LYS A 8 21.62 -6.12 -11.92
N VAL A 9 20.36 -5.76 -12.03
CA VAL A 9 19.36 -6.46 -12.85
C VAL A 9 19.38 -5.90 -14.27
N GLU A 10 19.99 -6.62 -15.21
CA GLU A 10 20.19 -6.13 -16.58
C GLU A 10 19.32 -6.84 -17.61
N SER A 11 18.85 -8.05 -17.28
CA SER A 11 18.10 -8.90 -18.19
C SER A 11 16.71 -9.27 -17.63
N ARG A 12 15.80 -9.70 -18.53
CA ARG A 12 14.51 -10.28 -18.12
C ARG A 12 14.68 -11.52 -17.23
N ARG A 13 15.76 -12.26 -17.39
CA ARG A 13 16.09 -13.41 -16.53
C ARG A 13 16.45 -12.95 -15.13
N ASP A 14 17.23 -11.88 -15.03
CA ASP A 14 17.59 -11.31 -13.73
C ASP A 14 16.36 -10.68 -13.07
N LEU A 15 15.52 -9.97 -13.83
CA LEU A 15 14.27 -9.43 -13.30
C LEU A 15 13.38 -10.54 -12.73
N LYS A 16 13.31 -11.69 -13.39
CA LYS A 16 12.58 -12.84 -12.87
C LYS A 16 13.21 -13.39 -11.58
N LYS A 17 14.56 -13.41 -11.49
CA LYS A 17 15.24 -13.77 -10.23
C LYS A 17 14.90 -12.78 -9.12
N PHE A 18 14.96 -11.47 -9.41
CA PHE A 18 14.60 -10.39 -8.49
C PHE A 18 13.17 -10.57 -7.93
N VAL A 19 12.20 -10.84 -8.79
CA VAL A 19 10.80 -11.10 -8.41
C VAL A 19 10.65 -12.35 -7.54
N LEU A 20 11.52 -13.34 -7.71
CA LEU A 20 11.44 -14.61 -6.99
C LEU A 20 12.21 -14.62 -5.65
N VAL A 21 13.00 -13.59 -5.31
CA VAL A 21 13.73 -13.51 -4.03
C VAL A 21 12.79 -13.66 -2.83
N PRO A 22 11.62 -12.97 -2.73
CA PRO A 22 10.73 -13.12 -1.59
C PRO A 22 10.21 -14.54 -1.38
N PHE A 23 10.01 -15.30 -2.46
CA PHE A 23 9.57 -16.70 -2.38
C PHE A 23 10.58 -17.62 -1.67
N ARG A 24 11.84 -17.21 -1.66
CA ARG A 24 12.89 -17.90 -0.93
C ARG A 24 13.02 -17.38 0.50
N VAL A 25 13.03 -16.07 0.67
CA VAL A 25 13.20 -15.38 1.95
C VAL A 25 12.06 -15.74 2.92
N HIS A 26 10.82 -15.76 2.42
CA HIS A 26 9.63 -16.03 3.22
C HIS A 26 9.10 -17.46 3.13
N ARG A 27 9.90 -18.41 2.61
CA ARG A 27 9.46 -19.81 2.40
C ARG A 27 8.80 -20.42 3.63
N ASP A 28 9.36 -20.18 4.79
CA ASP A 28 8.94 -20.77 6.07
C ASP A 28 8.13 -19.78 6.93
N HIS A 29 7.71 -18.65 6.35
CA HIS A 29 6.88 -17.67 7.04
C HIS A 29 5.39 -17.99 6.81
N PRO A 30 4.64 -18.44 7.85
CA PRO A 30 3.29 -18.96 7.66
C PRO A 30 2.27 -17.91 7.22
N GLU A 31 2.48 -16.65 7.59
CA GLU A 31 1.57 -15.56 7.26
C GLU A 31 1.89 -14.89 5.91
N TRP A 32 3.05 -15.18 5.33
CA TRP A 32 3.41 -14.58 4.06
C TRP A 32 2.49 -15.02 2.92
N VAL A 33 2.02 -14.06 2.13
CA VAL A 33 1.19 -14.32 0.95
C VAL A 33 2.01 -14.09 -0.32
N PRO A 34 2.26 -15.13 -1.11
CA PRO A 34 3.01 -15.01 -2.35
C PRO A 34 2.31 -14.06 -3.34
N PRO A 35 2.94 -12.95 -3.77
CA PRO A 35 2.37 -12.09 -4.80
C PRO A 35 2.30 -12.82 -6.14
N LEU A 36 1.39 -12.40 -7.02
CA LEU A 36 1.32 -12.96 -8.37
C LEU A 36 2.57 -12.58 -9.15
N ILE A 37 3.35 -13.59 -9.55
CA ILE A 37 4.63 -13.40 -10.27
C ILE A 37 4.41 -12.57 -11.55
N MET A 38 3.30 -12.81 -12.24
CA MET A 38 2.99 -12.12 -13.49
C MET A 38 2.77 -10.61 -13.24
N ASP A 39 2.05 -10.26 -12.17
CA ASP A 39 1.74 -8.87 -11.83
C ASP A 39 3.02 -8.14 -11.39
N ARG A 40 3.88 -8.76 -10.57
CA ARG A 40 5.17 -8.17 -10.19
C ARG A 40 6.12 -7.99 -11.37
N MET A 41 6.12 -8.93 -12.33
CA MET A 41 6.87 -8.79 -13.58
C MET A 41 6.33 -7.66 -14.47
N GLU A 42 5.03 -7.37 -14.43
CA GLU A 42 4.41 -6.25 -15.15
C GLU A 42 4.67 -4.94 -14.45
N PHE A 43 4.55 -4.89 -13.12
CA PHE A 43 4.83 -3.74 -12.27
C PHE A 43 6.28 -3.23 -12.42
N LEU A 44 7.25 -4.14 -12.53
CA LEU A 44 8.67 -3.84 -12.74
C LEU A 44 9.06 -3.67 -14.22
N ASN A 45 8.10 -3.67 -15.13
CA ASN A 45 8.39 -3.53 -16.55
C ASN A 45 8.52 -2.06 -16.96
N ARG A 46 9.75 -1.61 -17.22
CA ARG A 46 10.08 -0.22 -17.61
C ARG A 46 9.33 0.31 -18.84
N LYS A 47 8.74 -0.57 -19.68
CA LYS A 47 7.97 -0.18 -20.87
C LYS A 47 6.47 -0.11 -20.64
N LYS A 48 5.99 -0.59 -19.50
CA LYS A 48 4.55 -0.72 -19.21
C LYS A 48 4.09 0.09 -18.02
N ASN A 49 4.94 0.19 -16.99
CA ASN A 49 4.62 0.95 -15.80
C ASN A 49 5.02 2.41 -16.02
N PRO A 50 4.06 3.34 -16.01
CA PRO A 50 4.30 4.77 -16.25
C PRO A 50 5.17 5.44 -15.18
N TYR A 51 5.36 4.83 -14.01
CA TYR A 51 6.32 5.32 -13.01
C TYR A 51 7.71 5.57 -13.61
N PHE A 52 8.14 4.71 -14.54
CA PHE A 52 9.44 4.85 -15.19
C PHE A 52 9.54 6.02 -16.20
N ASP A 53 8.44 6.73 -16.48
CA ASP A 53 8.44 7.89 -17.35
C ASP A 53 8.95 9.14 -16.61
N HIS A 54 8.90 9.15 -15.27
CA HIS A 54 9.35 10.25 -14.42
C HIS A 54 10.32 9.83 -13.32
N ALA A 55 10.75 8.56 -13.30
CA ALA A 55 11.67 8.07 -12.28
C ALA A 55 12.84 7.29 -12.88
N GLU A 56 14.02 7.52 -12.31
CA GLU A 56 15.20 6.70 -12.56
C GLU A 56 15.29 5.61 -11.49
N VAL A 57 15.34 4.36 -11.90
CA VAL A 57 15.34 3.20 -10.97
C VAL A 57 16.49 2.28 -11.27
N GLU A 58 17.19 1.81 -10.25
CA GLU A 58 18.16 0.73 -10.34
C GLU A 58 17.78 -0.42 -9.41
N LEU A 59 18.06 -1.66 -9.82
CA LEU A 59 17.68 -2.87 -9.10
C LEU A 59 18.91 -3.75 -8.89
N TRP A 60 19.07 -4.30 -7.67
CA TRP A 60 20.17 -5.21 -7.34
C TRP A 60 19.68 -6.51 -6.74
N ILE A 61 20.43 -7.58 -7.01
CA ILE A 61 20.30 -8.89 -6.39
C ILE A 61 21.61 -9.21 -5.66
N ALA A 62 21.49 -9.64 -4.40
CA ALA A 62 22.58 -10.27 -3.67
C ALA A 62 22.58 -11.77 -3.96
N GLU A 63 23.71 -12.31 -4.37
CA GLU A 63 23.90 -13.75 -4.60
C GLU A 63 25.05 -14.28 -3.73
N ARG A 64 24.84 -15.46 -3.11
CA ARG A 64 25.87 -16.19 -2.38
C ARG A 64 25.93 -17.62 -2.94
N ALA A 65 27.11 -18.06 -3.39
CA ALA A 65 27.28 -19.31 -4.13
C ALA A 65 26.38 -19.42 -5.39
N GLY A 66 26.09 -18.30 -6.05
CA GLY A 66 25.22 -18.25 -7.23
C GLY A 66 23.71 -18.28 -6.93
N GLU A 67 23.33 -18.40 -5.65
CA GLU A 67 21.94 -18.41 -5.22
C GLU A 67 21.50 -17.01 -4.73
N PRO A 68 20.32 -16.50 -5.17
CA PRO A 68 19.83 -15.21 -4.71
C PRO A 68 19.46 -15.26 -3.23
N VAL A 69 20.03 -14.36 -2.43
CA VAL A 69 19.84 -14.25 -0.98
C VAL A 69 19.23 -12.92 -0.54
N GLY A 70 19.09 -11.96 -1.46
CA GLY A 70 18.42 -10.69 -1.19
C GLY A 70 18.25 -9.86 -2.45
N ARG A 71 17.48 -8.77 -2.32
CA ARG A 71 17.22 -7.78 -3.38
C ARG A 71 16.97 -6.41 -2.79
N VAL A 72 17.19 -5.38 -3.59
CA VAL A 72 16.82 -3.99 -3.26
C VAL A 72 16.65 -3.19 -4.55
N SER A 73 15.82 -2.14 -4.52
CA SER A 73 15.83 -1.06 -5.50
C SER A 73 16.37 0.22 -4.89
N ALA A 74 16.87 1.11 -5.74
CA ALA A 74 16.97 2.52 -5.42
C ALA A 74 16.36 3.33 -6.57
N GLN A 75 15.69 4.42 -6.24
CA GLN A 75 14.98 5.25 -7.20
C GLN A 75 15.11 6.74 -6.89
N ILE A 76 15.00 7.51 -7.95
CA ILE A 76 14.92 8.97 -7.94
C ILE A 76 13.65 9.32 -8.70
N ASP A 77 12.70 9.95 -8.02
CA ASP A 77 11.41 10.32 -8.58
C ASP A 77 11.31 11.83 -8.75
N GLU A 78 11.15 12.31 -10.00
CA GLU A 78 10.96 13.71 -10.28
C GLU A 78 9.68 14.29 -9.67
N ASN A 79 8.64 13.48 -9.49
CA ASN A 79 7.41 13.91 -8.83
C ASN A 79 7.64 14.13 -7.34
N TRP A 80 8.47 13.30 -6.70
CA TRP A 80 8.91 13.54 -5.33
C TRP A 80 9.67 14.86 -5.22
N ASP A 81 10.64 15.09 -6.11
CA ASP A 81 11.46 16.32 -6.11
C ASP A 81 10.59 17.57 -6.25
N ARG A 82 9.55 17.52 -7.08
CA ARG A 82 8.62 18.66 -7.29
C ARG A 82 7.72 18.94 -6.08
N HIS A 83 7.31 17.91 -5.35
CA HIS A 83 6.29 18.03 -4.29
C HIS A 83 6.86 18.04 -2.89
N GLN A 84 7.84 17.20 -2.62
CA GLN A 84 8.48 17.07 -1.31
C GLN A 84 9.80 17.83 -1.24
N GLY A 85 10.49 17.99 -2.36
CA GLY A 85 11.82 18.62 -2.42
C GLY A 85 12.88 17.81 -1.68
N GLY A 86 13.97 18.50 -1.28
CA GLY A 86 14.92 17.98 -0.30
C GLY A 86 16.01 17.05 -0.82
N ASN A 87 16.24 17.00 -2.13
CA ASN A 87 17.35 16.23 -2.73
C ASN A 87 17.43 14.77 -2.21
N VAL A 88 16.28 14.10 -2.18
CA VAL A 88 16.07 12.79 -1.55
C VAL A 88 15.97 11.71 -2.61
N GLY A 89 16.62 10.57 -2.38
CA GLY A 89 16.35 9.34 -3.08
C GLY A 89 15.49 8.37 -2.24
N GLN A 90 14.98 7.34 -2.85
CA GLN A 90 14.23 6.30 -2.14
C GLN A 90 14.88 4.93 -2.39
N PHE A 91 14.67 3.98 -1.45
CA PHE A 91 14.92 2.57 -1.67
C PHE A 91 13.64 1.75 -1.45
N GLY A 92 13.53 0.61 -2.12
CA GLY A 92 12.36 -0.27 -2.00
C GLY A 92 12.68 -1.72 -2.33
N PHE A 93 11.66 -2.56 -2.42
CA PHE A 93 11.78 -4.00 -2.71
C PHE A 93 12.86 -4.69 -1.87
N PHE A 94 13.10 -4.17 -0.64
CA PHE A 94 14.15 -4.68 0.22
C PHE A 94 13.72 -6.01 0.85
N GLU A 95 14.36 -7.06 0.40
CA GLU A 95 14.14 -8.43 0.86
C GLU A 95 15.47 -9.15 1.01
N THR A 96 15.70 -9.76 2.16
CA THR A 96 16.96 -10.47 2.41
C THR A 96 16.78 -11.61 3.41
N VAL A 97 17.64 -12.61 3.34
CA VAL A 97 17.80 -13.60 4.42
C VAL A 97 18.30 -12.90 5.68
N ASN A 98 18.11 -13.52 6.85
CA ASN A 98 18.61 -12.99 8.12
C ASN A 98 20.17 -13.04 8.18
N ASP A 99 20.79 -12.07 7.54
CA ASP A 99 22.24 -11.93 7.39
C ASP A 99 22.59 -10.45 7.23
N GLN A 100 23.26 -9.88 8.24
CA GLN A 100 23.61 -8.45 8.26
C GLN A 100 24.58 -8.07 7.14
N GLU A 101 25.51 -8.95 6.74
CA GLU A 101 26.43 -8.69 5.63
C GLU A 101 25.66 -8.49 4.32
N VAL A 102 24.66 -9.35 4.07
CA VAL A 102 23.81 -9.25 2.87
C VAL A 102 22.95 -7.98 2.91
N ALA A 103 22.34 -7.68 4.04
CA ALA A 103 21.50 -6.50 4.21
C ALA A 103 22.29 -5.21 4.01
N SER A 104 23.44 -5.08 4.67
CA SER A 104 24.31 -3.90 4.55
C SER A 104 24.80 -3.73 3.12
N ALA A 105 25.31 -4.78 2.47
CA ALA A 105 25.81 -4.69 1.11
C ALA A 105 24.73 -4.27 0.09
N LEU A 106 23.48 -4.73 0.25
CA LEU A 106 22.36 -4.30 -0.60
C LEU A 106 22.01 -2.83 -0.37
N LEU A 107 21.85 -2.42 0.87
CA LEU A 107 21.50 -1.05 1.23
C LEU A 107 22.60 -0.07 0.84
N ASP A 108 23.88 -0.45 1.04
CA ASP A 108 25.02 0.37 0.63
C ASP A 108 25.07 0.53 -0.89
N ALA A 109 24.83 -0.51 -1.67
CA ALA A 109 24.77 -0.40 -3.13
C ALA A 109 23.68 0.60 -3.61
N GLY A 110 22.52 0.62 -2.96
CA GLY A 110 21.49 1.61 -3.21
C GLY A 110 21.90 3.03 -2.81
N CYS A 111 22.48 3.17 -1.60
CA CYS A 111 22.96 4.45 -1.08
C CYS A 111 24.09 5.04 -1.94
N GLU A 112 25.07 4.23 -2.31
CA GLU A 112 26.18 4.66 -3.19
C GLU A 112 25.68 5.14 -4.57
N TRP A 113 24.71 4.42 -5.14
CA TRP A 113 24.11 4.82 -6.40
C TRP A 113 23.39 6.17 -6.28
N LEU A 114 22.61 6.38 -5.20
CA LEU A 114 21.91 7.63 -4.92
C LEU A 114 22.89 8.78 -4.65
N ALA A 115 23.94 8.57 -3.84
CA ALA A 115 24.99 9.56 -3.59
C ALA A 115 25.72 9.93 -4.89
N GLY A 116 26.05 8.94 -5.73
CA GLY A 116 26.64 9.15 -7.05
C GLY A 116 25.75 9.93 -8.03
N LYS A 117 24.45 10.03 -7.75
CA LYS A 117 23.47 10.88 -8.44
C LYS A 117 23.26 12.22 -7.75
N GLY A 118 24.02 12.52 -6.70
CA GLY A 118 23.97 13.77 -5.94
C GLY A 118 22.81 13.83 -4.95
N ARG A 119 22.24 12.70 -4.51
CA ARG A 119 21.23 12.70 -3.45
C ARG A 119 21.91 12.77 -2.09
N GLU A 120 21.35 13.55 -1.17
CA GLU A 120 21.91 13.80 0.16
C GLU A 120 21.27 12.91 1.23
N LYS A 121 20.07 12.41 0.95
CA LYS A 121 19.29 11.60 1.88
C LYS A 121 18.56 10.49 1.13
N VAL A 122 18.30 9.38 1.83
CA VAL A 122 17.46 8.29 1.34
C VAL A 122 16.33 8.00 2.32
N TYR A 123 15.14 7.75 1.80
CA TYR A 123 13.97 7.20 2.51
C TYR A 123 13.61 5.81 2.02
N GLY A 124 13.01 4.97 2.88
CA GLY A 124 12.44 3.70 2.49
C GLY A 124 12.27 2.70 3.64
N PRO A 125 11.89 1.45 3.32
CA PRO A 125 11.59 1.02 1.97
C PRO A 125 10.22 1.54 1.48
N MET A 126 10.14 1.85 0.20
CA MET A 126 8.89 2.05 -0.52
C MET A 126 9.05 1.47 -1.93
N ASP A 127 8.09 0.66 -2.34
CA ASP A 127 8.12 -0.05 -3.61
C ASP A 127 7.68 0.90 -4.73
N PHE A 128 8.55 1.88 -5.01
CA PHE A 128 8.49 3.08 -5.83
C PHE A 128 8.00 4.32 -5.09
N THR A 129 6.72 4.42 -4.73
CA THR A 129 6.16 5.60 -4.06
C THR A 129 5.47 5.24 -2.74
N THR A 130 5.03 6.26 -2.00
CA THR A 130 4.18 6.07 -0.82
C THR A 130 2.77 5.56 -1.15
N ASN A 131 2.43 5.49 -2.44
CA ASN A 131 1.15 4.95 -2.93
C ASN A 131 1.20 3.43 -3.15
N ASP A 132 2.41 2.83 -3.08
CA ASP A 132 2.66 1.41 -3.23
C ASP A 132 2.95 0.75 -1.86
N GLU A 133 3.54 -0.45 -1.84
CA GLU A 133 3.93 -1.11 -0.60
C GLU A 133 5.08 -0.35 0.08
N ILE A 134 4.90 -0.01 1.35
CA ILE A 134 5.80 0.88 2.09
C ILE A 134 6.10 0.39 3.51
N GLY A 135 7.32 0.65 3.97
CA GLY A 135 7.77 0.41 5.33
C GLY A 135 8.19 -1.03 5.63
N ILE A 136 9.02 -1.19 6.66
CA ILE A 136 9.34 -2.48 7.28
C ILE A 136 8.30 -2.75 8.37
N GLN A 137 7.69 -3.94 8.36
CA GLN A 137 6.81 -4.36 9.45
C GLN A 137 7.60 -4.48 10.75
N ILE A 138 7.13 -3.81 11.82
CA ILE A 138 7.79 -3.77 13.13
C ILE A 138 6.89 -4.32 14.25
N SER A 139 5.63 -4.64 13.96
CA SER A 139 4.74 -5.34 14.90
C SER A 139 3.61 -6.07 14.16
N GLY A 140 2.92 -6.99 14.87
CA GLY A 140 1.79 -7.74 14.31
C GLY A 140 2.22 -8.84 13.34
N PHE A 141 3.35 -9.49 13.61
CA PHE A 141 3.95 -10.51 12.74
C PHE A 141 3.13 -11.80 12.62
N ASP A 142 2.16 -12.00 13.51
CA ASP A 142 1.21 -13.11 13.55
C ASP A 142 -0.10 -12.82 12.80
N VAL A 143 -0.19 -11.63 12.18
CA VAL A 143 -1.36 -11.21 11.41
C VAL A 143 -1.03 -11.24 9.92
N ARG A 144 -1.79 -12.04 9.15
CA ARG A 144 -1.63 -12.12 7.69
C ARG A 144 -1.80 -10.75 7.04
N PRO A 145 -0.94 -10.38 6.07
CA PRO A 145 -1.09 -9.13 5.34
C PRO A 145 -2.37 -9.14 4.50
N SER A 146 -3.07 -8.00 4.51
CA SER A 146 -4.15 -7.73 3.55
C SER A 146 -3.59 -7.49 2.16
N ILE A 147 -4.46 -7.41 1.16
CA ILE A 147 -4.05 -7.07 -0.21
C ILE A 147 -3.22 -5.77 -0.25
N LEU A 148 -2.16 -5.76 -1.05
CA LEU A 148 -1.22 -4.63 -1.23
C LEU A 148 -0.52 -4.19 0.07
N GLU A 149 -0.20 -5.13 0.93
CA GLU A 149 0.49 -4.88 2.20
C GLU A 149 1.77 -5.70 2.27
N ASN A 150 2.84 -5.08 2.76
CA ASN A 150 4.11 -5.74 3.03
C ASN A 150 3.97 -6.79 4.13
N CYS A 151 4.85 -7.77 4.09
CA CYS A 151 4.95 -8.78 5.13
C CYS A 151 6.43 -9.08 5.38
N HIS A 152 6.91 -8.74 6.56
CA HIS A 152 8.31 -8.96 6.95
C HIS A 152 8.39 -9.82 8.19
N GLN A 153 9.54 -10.47 8.39
CA GLN A 153 9.87 -11.16 9.63
C GLN A 153 10.54 -10.18 10.62
N PRO A 154 10.52 -10.44 11.93
CA PRO A 154 11.04 -9.51 12.95
C PRO A 154 12.48 -9.04 12.72
N TYR A 155 13.34 -9.88 12.17
CA TYR A 155 14.75 -9.57 11.96
C TYR A 155 15.00 -8.46 10.93
N PHE A 156 14.03 -8.13 10.05
CA PHE A 156 14.22 -7.05 9.08
C PHE A 156 14.48 -5.70 9.74
N GLN A 157 13.82 -5.42 10.86
CA GLN A 157 14.06 -4.20 11.61
C GLN A 157 15.51 -4.13 12.08
N GLU A 158 16.03 -5.19 12.70
CA GLU A 158 17.40 -5.26 13.21
C GLU A 158 18.43 -5.07 12.08
N LEU A 159 18.17 -5.65 10.90
CA LEU A 159 19.06 -5.52 9.75
C LEU A 159 19.14 -4.10 9.20
N VAL A 160 18.01 -3.39 9.16
CA VAL A 160 17.96 -1.99 8.68
C VAL A 160 18.59 -1.05 9.71
N ASP A 161 18.29 -1.23 11.01
CA ASP A 161 18.92 -0.50 12.10
C ASP A 161 20.44 -0.74 12.10
N GLY A 162 20.89 -2.00 11.92
CA GLY A 162 22.31 -2.40 11.83
C GLY A 162 23.05 -1.83 10.61
N ALA A 163 22.34 -1.44 9.56
CA ALA A 163 22.89 -0.73 8.40
C ALA A 163 22.95 0.80 8.59
N GLY A 164 22.63 1.29 9.80
CA GLY A 164 22.76 2.71 10.17
C GLY A 164 21.60 3.60 9.71
N PHE A 165 20.45 3.02 9.42
CA PHE A 165 19.22 3.78 9.16
C PHE A 165 18.50 4.11 10.48
N THR A 166 17.75 5.20 10.48
CA THR A 166 16.94 5.67 11.60
C THR A 166 15.50 5.85 11.21
N LYS A 167 14.60 5.89 12.19
CA LYS A 167 13.17 6.09 11.94
C LYS A 167 12.90 7.44 11.26
N ALA A 168 12.17 7.42 10.16
CA ALA A 168 11.56 8.60 9.55
C ALA A 168 10.08 8.73 9.92
N MET A 169 9.27 7.66 9.76
CA MET A 169 7.82 7.68 9.99
C MET A 169 7.32 6.29 10.35
N ASP A 170 6.39 6.20 11.31
CA ASP A 170 5.63 4.98 11.55
C ASP A 170 4.24 5.06 10.89
N LEU A 171 3.81 3.93 10.33
CA LEU A 171 2.53 3.75 9.63
C LEU A 171 1.72 2.72 10.40
N LEU A 172 0.45 3.02 10.66
CA LEU A 172 -0.43 2.18 11.43
C LEU A 172 -1.45 1.48 10.53
N MET A 173 -1.64 0.17 10.78
CA MET A 173 -2.76 -0.59 10.25
C MET A 173 -3.77 -0.81 11.37
N TRP A 174 -5.01 -0.39 11.12
CA TRP A 174 -6.11 -0.51 12.07
C TRP A 174 -7.04 -1.65 11.67
N HIS A 175 -7.27 -2.54 12.59
CA HIS A 175 -8.28 -3.60 12.47
C HIS A 175 -9.63 -3.12 13.03
N LEU A 176 -10.72 -3.36 12.28
CA LEU A 176 -12.08 -3.02 12.62
C LEU A 176 -12.99 -4.25 12.55
N GLU A 177 -13.77 -4.48 13.61
CA GLU A 177 -14.82 -5.50 13.66
C GLU A 177 -16.11 -4.96 12.98
N MET A 178 -16.09 -4.85 11.66
CA MET A 178 -17.16 -4.24 10.85
C MET A 178 -18.54 -4.85 11.14
N GLY A 179 -18.61 -6.16 11.36
CA GLY A 179 -19.86 -6.82 11.67
C GLY A 179 -20.47 -6.43 13.02
N LYS A 180 -19.67 -6.05 14.01
CA LYS A 180 -20.15 -5.49 15.29
C LYS A 180 -20.67 -4.08 15.10
N LEU A 181 -19.95 -3.28 14.34
CA LEU A 181 -20.37 -1.92 13.99
C LEU A 181 -21.71 -1.95 13.22
N ALA A 182 -21.87 -2.85 12.25
CA ALA A 182 -23.12 -3.02 11.50
C ALA A 182 -24.33 -3.40 12.38
N LYS A 183 -24.09 -4.05 13.52
CA LYS A 183 -25.13 -4.36 14.52
C LYS A 183 -25.38 -3.21 15.50
N GLY A 184 -24.75 -2.07 15.33
CA GLY A 184 -24.89 -0.89 16.20
C GLY A 184 -24.24 -1.03 17.58
N LEU A 185 -23.37 -2.01 17.77
CA LEU A 185 -22.84 -2.33 19.11
C LEU A 185 -21.68 -1.42 19.56
N GLU A 186 -21.00 -0.74 18.60
CA GLU A 186 -19.78 0.02 18.92
C GLU A 186 -19.68 1.36 18.16
N PHE A 187 -20.78 1.84 17.55
CA PHE A 187 -20.75 3.07 16.76
C PHE A 187 -21.01 4.30 17.67
N HIS A 188 -20.06 5.23 17.69
CA HIS A 188 -20.21 6.43 18.47
C HIS A 188 -21.35 7.31 17.92
N PRO A 189 -22.36 7.73 18.73
CA PRO A 189 -23.51 8.48 18.24
C PRO A 189 -23.15 9.74 17.45
N ALA A 190 -22.11 10.46 17.84
CA ALA A 190 -21.64 11.66 17.14
C ALA A 190 -21.24 11.42 15.67
N ILE A 191 -20.77 10.21 15.32
CA ILE A 191 -20.47 9.87 13.94
C ILE A 191 -21.76 9.75 13.12
N MET A 192 -22.79 9.13 13.71
CA MET A 192 -24.09 9.01 13.06
C MET A 192 -24.77 10.37 12.88
N GLU A 193 -24.72 11.23 13.90
CA GLU A 193 -25.26 12.59 13.84
C GLU A 193 -24.54 13.42 12.77
N SER A 194 -23.21 13.39 12.75
CA SER A 194 -22.41 14.09 11.75
C SER A 194 -22.67 13.58 10.33
N ALA A 195 -22.81 12.26 10.15
CA ALA A 195 -23.17 11.68 8.87
C ALA A 195 -24.56 12.15 8.40
N GLN A 196 -25.56 12.10 9.29
CA GLN A 196 -26.92 12.52 8.97
C GLN A 196 -26.98 14.02 8.63
N GLN A 197 -26.27 14.85 9.39
CA GLN A 197 -26.16 16.28 9.12
C GLN A 197 -25.60 16.54 7.72
N SER A 198 -24.53 15.83 7.31
CA SER A 198 -23.95 15.94 5.97
C SER A 198 -24.98 15.63 4.87
N LEU A 199 -25.76 14.56 5.04
CA LEU A 199 -26.78 14.16 4.07
C LEU A 199 -27.94 15.16 3.99
N ASP A 200 -28.38 15.68 5.13
CA ASP A 200 -29.59 16.54 5.22
C ASP A 200 -29.31 18.01 4.90
N GLU A 201 -28.24 18.59 5.46
CA GLU A 201 -27.93 20.01 5.30
C GLU A 201 -27.16 20.28 4.00
N HIS A 202 -26.16 19.46 3.70
CA HIS A 202 -25.33 19.65 2.51
C HIS A 202 -25.80 18.87 1.28
N LYS A 203 -26.89 18.08 1.43
CA LYS A 203 -27.47 17.27 0.33
C LYS A 203 -26.45 16.34 -0.34
N ILE A 204 -25.51 15.83 0.43
CA ILE A 204 -24.49 14.90 -0.06
C ILE A 204 -25.14 13.56 -0.38
N THR A 205 -24.77 12.99 -1.49
CA THR A 205 -25.14 11.62 -1.90
C THR A 205 -23.90 10.74 -1.92
N ILE A 206 -23.94 9.60 -1.22
CA ILE A 206 -22.88 8.59 -1.31
C ILE A 206 -23.34 7.48 -2.27
N ARG A 207 -22.62 7.30 -3.35
CA ARG A 207 -22.89 6.26 -4.33
C ARG A 207 -21.72 5.33 -4.55
N SER A 208 -22.00 4.12 -5.03
CA SER A 208 -20.96 3.19 -5.48
C SER A 208 -20.31 3.66 -6.79
N MET A 209 -19.03 3.32 -6.99
CA MET A 209 -18.36 3.48 -8.27
C MET A 209 -18.93 2.48 -9.27
N ARG A 210 -19.09 2.91 -10.53
CA ARG A 210 -19.63 2.08 -11.61
C ARG A 210 -18.50 1.34 -12.32
N ARG A 211 -18.47 0.04 -12.23
CA ARG A 211 -17.47 -0.80 -12.90
C ARG A 211 -17.47 -0.65 -14.43
N SER A 212 -18.63 -0.35 -15.00
CA SER A 212 -18.77 -0.05 -16.44
C SER A 212 -18.09 1.25 -16.84
N ASP A 213 -17.92 2.20 -15.90
CA ASP A 213 -17.32 3.52 -16.08
C ASP A 213 -16.05 3.69 -15.23
N ILE A 214 -15.38 2.60 -14.91
CA ILE A 214 -14.27 2.56 -13.91
C ILE A 214 -13.18 3.59 -14.20
N ARG A 215 -12.90 3.90 -15.49
CA ARG A 215 -11.90 4.90 -15.86
C ARG A 215 -12.25 6.28 -15.33
N ASN A 216 -13.50 6.73 -15.54
CA ASN A 216 -13.96 8.04 -15.05
C ASN A 216 -14.14 8.05 -13.54
N GLU A 217 -14.57 6.93 -12.93
CA GLU A 217 -14.67 6.81 -11.47
C GLU A 217 -13.29 6.88 -10.81
N MET A 218 -12.29 6.26 -11.40
CA MET A 218 -10.90 6.38 -10.91
C MET A 218 -10.35 7.80 -11.11
N ALA A 219 -10.72 8.50 -12.17
CA ALA A 219 -10.35 9.91 -12.35
C ALA A 219 -10.97 10.81 -11.26
N ARG A 220 -12.25 10.58 -10.90
CA ARG A 220 -12.92 11.27 -9.77
C ARG A 220 -12.25 10.96 -8.43
N PHE A 221 -11.94 9.69 -8.19
CA PHE A 221 -11.18 9.29 -7.00
C PHE A 221 -9.83 9.99 -6.93
N HIS A 222 -9.10 10.00 -8.05
CA HIS A 222 -7.79 10.65 -8.17
C HIS A 222 -7.83 12.15 -7.85
N GLU A 223 -8.85 12.87 -8.32
CA GLU A 223 -9.05 14.29 -8.00
C GLU A 223 -9.15 14.51 -6.48
N VAL A 224 -10.02 13.73 -5.81
CA VAL A 224 -10.16 13.79 -4.35
C VAL A 224 -8.87 13.39 -3.65
N TYR A 225 -8.22 12.33 -4.13
CA TYR A 225 -6.99 11.80 -3.53
C TYR A 225 -5.88 12.84 -3.52
N ASN A 226 -5.58 13.45 -4.66
CA ASN A 226 -4.51 14.44 -4.77
C ASN A 226 -4.78 15.69 -3.91
N GLU A 227 -6.04 16.12 -3.77
CA GLU A 227 -6.37 17.25 -2.92
C GLU A 227 -6.34 16.91 -1.43
N ALA A 228 -6.90 15.76 -1.04
CA ALA A 228 -7.06 15.40 0.36
C ALA A 228 -5.74 14.99 1.04
N TRP A 229 -4.80 14.40 0.28
CA TRP A 229 -3.53 13.91 0.82
C TRP A 229 -2.34 14.84 0.58
N GLY A 230 -2.50 15.94 -0.16
CA GLY A 230 -1.42 16.81 -0.59
C GLY A 230 -0.48 17.32 0.52
N ASP A 231 -0.97 17.44 1.75
CA ASP A 231 -0.19 17.90 2.91
C ASP A 231 0.42 16.75 3.74
N ASN A 232 0.18 15.49 3.35
CA ASN A 232 0.71 14.35 4.09
C ASN A 232 2.21 14.17 3.85
N TRP A 233 2.92 13.69 4.88
CA TRP A 233 4.31 13.31 4.77
C TRP A 233 4.52 12.30 3.64
N GLY A 234 5.50 12.58 2.78
CA GLY A 234 5.88 11.69 1.69
C GLY A 234 4.85 11.56 0.56
N PHE A 235 3.76 12.33 0.58
CA PHE A 235 2.77 12.29 -0.48
C PHE A 235 3.36 12.71 -1.83
N VAL A 236 3.10 11.91 -2.85
CA VAL A 236 3.39 12.23 -4.25
C VAL A 236 2.11 12.05 -5.04
N PRO A 237 1.65 13.07 -5.81
CA PRO A 237 0.48 12.91 -6.65
C PRO A 237 0.65 11.77 -7.65
N ILE A 238 -0.40 10.97 -7.78
CA ILE A 238 -0.46 9.92 -8.79
C ILE A 238 -0.76 10.57 -10.14
N THR A 239 -0.08 10.17 -11.20
CA THR A 239 -0.37 10.64 -12.56
C THR A 239 -1.60 9.94 -13.16
N SER A 240 -2.18 10.53 -14.20
CA SER A 240 -3.33 9.91 -14.89
C SER A 240 -2.98 8.55 -15.48
N GLU A 241 -1.75 8.40 -15.99
CA GLU A 241 -1.23 7.17 -16.58
C GLU A 241 -1.05 6.09 -15.53
N GLU A 242 -0.57 6.44 -14.33
CA GLU A 242 -0.45 5.52 -13.19
C GLU A 242 -1.84 5.09 -12.70
N VAL A 243 -2.82 6.01 -12.64
CA VAL A 243 -4.22 5.66 -12.33
C VAL A 243 -4.76 4.63 -13.32
N GLU A 244 -4.52 4.82 -14.62
CA GLU A 244 -4.95 3.84 -15.63
C GLU A 244 -4.24 2.49 -15.47
N PHE A 245 -2.96 2.49 -15.12
CA PHE A 245 -2.18 1.28 -14.88
C PHE A 245 -2.71 0.51 -13.67
N HIS A 246 -2.92 1.18 -12.55
CA HIS A 246 -3.49 0.56 -11.34
C HIS A 246 -4.93 0.11 -11.53
N ALA A 247 -5.75 0.89 -12.26
CA ALA A 247 -7.14 0.54 -12.55
C ALA A 247 -7.28 -0.79 -13.31
N LYS A 248 -6.33 -1.14 -14.19
CA LYS A 248 -6.32 -2.44 -14.88
C LYS A 248 -6.17 -3.61 -13.91
N THR A 249 -5.27 -3.48 -12.95
CA THR A 249 -5.03 -4.49 -11.91
C THR A 249 -6.21 -4.56 -10.94
N LEU A 250 -6.70 -3.42 -10.49
CA LEU A 250 -7.82 -3.32 -9.54
C LEU A 250 -9.15 -3.80 -10.12
N LYS A 251 -9.36 -3.70 -11.45
CA LYS A 251 -10.59 -4.15 -12.10
C LYS A 251 -10.98 -5.59 -11.81
N MET A 252 -10.02 -6.47 -11.55
CA MET A 252 -10.27 -7.88 -11.20
C MET A 252 -10.70 -8.06 -9.74
N VAL A 253 -10.31 -7.13 -8.88
CA VAL A 253 -10.47 -7.22 -7.41
C VAL A 253 -11.58 -6.31 -6.93
N ILE A 254 -11.74 -5.11 -7.53
CA ILE A 254 -12.72 -4.11 -7.11
C ILE A 254 -14.13 -4.68 -7.06
N ASP A 255 -14.83 -4.35 -5.99
CA ASP A 255 -16.25 -4.60 -5.79
C ASP A 255 -16.94 -3.23 -5.68
N GLU A 256 -17.97 -3.01 -6.51
CA GLU A 256 -18.67 -1.71 -6.63
C GLU A 256 -19.27 -1.27 -5.30
N ASP A 257 -19.72 -2.21 -4.48
CA ASP A 257 -20.34 -1.91 -3.18
C ASP A 257 -19.32 -1.29 -2.19
N TRP A 258 -18.02 -1.54 -2.40
CA TRP A 258 -16.94 -1.11 -1.52
C TRP A 258 -16.11 0.06 -2.04
N ALA A 259 -16.39 0.54 -3.23
CA ALA A 259 -15.75 1.71 -3.82
C ALA A 259 -16.78 2.84 -3.97
N MET A 260 -16.56 3.98 -3.33
CA MET A 260 -17.58 5.00 -3.09
C MET A 260 -17.14 6.38 -3.53
N ILE A 261 -18.10 7.15 -4.03
CA ILE A 261 -17.95 8.58 -4.34
C ILE A 261 -19.02 9.34 -3.55
N ALA A 262 -18.63 10.44 -2.92
CA ALA A 262 -19.52 11.42 -2.29
C ALA A 262 -19.66 12.63 -3.21
N GLU A 263 -20.90 12.97 -3.55
CA GLU A 263 -21.25 14.04 -4.51
C GLU A 263 -22.26 15.00 -3.89
N THR A 264 -22.16 16.29 -4.22
CA THR A 264 -23.21 17.30 -3.96
C THR A 264 -24.39 17.10 -4.90
N ALA A 265 -25.49 17.83 -4.65
CA ALA A 265 -26.65 17.84 -5.52
C ALA A 265 -26.34 18.32 -6.94
N ASP A 266 -25.33 19.17 -7.12
CA ASP A 266 -24.88 19.69 -8.41
C ASP A 266 -23.91 18.74 -9.13
N GLY A 267 -23.54 17.62 -8.48
CA GLY A 267 -22.63 16.61 -9.05
C GLY A 267 -21.13 16.92 -8.82
N GLU A 268 -20.80 17.87 -7.95
CA GLU A 268 -19.42 18.05 -7.51
C GLU A 268 -18.96 16.86 -6.67
N VAL A 269 -17.81 16.28 -6.99
CA VAL A 269 -17.18 15.23 -6.19
C VAL A 269 -16.45 15.85 -5.02
N VAL A 270 -16.86 15.52 -3.80
CA VAL A 270 -16.36 16.12 -2.55
C VAL A 270 -15.61 15.13 -1.65
N GLY A 271 -15.82 13.85 -1.87
CA GLY A 271 -15.14 12.78 -1.14
C GLY A 271 -15.14 11.47 -1.91
N ALA A 272 -14.22 10.60 -1.55
CA ALA A 272 -14.12 9.28 -2.16
C ALA A 272 -13.53 8.27 -1.18
N ALA A 273 -13.88 7.00 -1.37
CA ALA A 273 -13.27 5.89 -0.66
C ALA A 273 -13.01 4.72 -1.62
N LEU A 274 -11.82 4.16 -1.51
CA LEU A 274 -11.43 2.96 -2.24
C LEU A 274 -11.14 1.85 -1.24
N THR A 275 -12.00 0.87 -1.22
CA THR A 275 -11.91 -0.31 -0.35
C THR A 275 -11.92 -1.55 -1.23
N LEU A 276 -11.06 -2.49 -0.95
CA LEU A 276 -10.92 -3.72 -1.72
C LEU A 276 -11.22 -4.94 -0.86
N PRO A 277 -11.92 -5.96 -1.38
CA PRO A 277 -11.95 -7.28 -0.78
C PRO A 277 -10.53 -7.81 -0.57
N ASP A 278 -10.25 -8.35 0.61
CA ASP A 278 -8.92 -8.91 0.92
C ASP A 278 -8.72 -10.27 0.23
N VAL A 279 -8.41 -10.20 -1.05
CA VAL A 279 -8.15 -11.40 -1.85
C VAL A 279 -6.88 -12.16 -1.47
N ASN A 280 -6.05 -11.63 -0.56
CA ASN A 280 -4.92 -12.37 -0.01
C ASN A 280 -5.37 -13.66 0.69
N GLN A 281 -6.58 -13.71 1.22
CA GLN A 281 -7.18 -14.95 1.74
C GLN A 281 -7.25 -16.06 0.69
N VAL A 282 -7.38 -15.69 -0.58
CA VAL A 282 -7.40 -16.65 -1.70
C VAL A 282 -6.00 -16.87 -2.26
N LEU A 283 -5.23 -15.79 -2.43
CA LEU A 283 -3.89 -15.80 -3.03
C LEU A 283 -2.88 -16.61 -2.19
N ALA A 284 -3.03 -16.64 -0.87
CA ALA A 284 -2.18 -17.40 0.05
C ALA A 284 -1.99 -18.88 -0.37
N ASN A 285 -3.00 -19.47 -0.98
CA ASN A 285 -2.99 -20.87 -1.40
C ASN A 285 -2.63 -21.08 -2.89
N MET A 286 -2.15 -20.03 -3.59
CA MET A 286 -1.93 -20.08 -5.03
C MET A 286 -0.45 -20.12 -5.42
N GLY A 287 0.48 -19.94 -4.46
CA GLY A 287 1.93 -19.96 -4.72
C GLY A 287 2.37 -18.95 -5.78
N GLY A 288 1.70 -17.80 -5.86
CA GLY A 288 2.00 -16.72 -6.80
C GLY A 288 1.66 -17.01 -8.28
N ARG A 289 0.81 -18.01 -8.57
CA ARG A 289 0.51 -18.45 -9.94
C ARG A 289 -0.98 -18.53 -10.21
N LEU A 290 -1.46 -17.77 -11.22
CA LEU A 290 -2.83 -17.87 -11.72
C LEU A 290 -3.05 -19.07 -12.65
N PHE A 291 -2.05 -19.46 -13.45
CA PHE A 291 -2.17 -20.53 -14.43
C PHE A 291 -1.42 -21.78 -14.00
N PRO A 292 -1.91 -23.00 -14.37
CA PRO A 292 -3.09 -23.25 -15.20
C PRO A 292 -4.44 -23.25 -14.45
N LEU A 293 -4.50 -23.51 -13.14
CA LEU A 293 -5.75 -23.70 -12.40
C LEU A 293 -6.04 -22.62 -11.35
N GLY A 294 -5.10 -21.72 -11.09
CA GLY A 294 -5.25 -20.69 -10.06
C GLY A 294 -6.39 -19.71 -10.36
N TRP A 295 -6.59 -19.31 -11.63
CA TRP A 295 -7.69 -18.42 -12.03
C TRP A 295 -9.07 -18.99 -11.66
N TYR A 296 -9.28 -20.30 -11.85
CA TYR A 296 -10.53 -20.96 -11.48
C TYR A 296 -10.73 -20.96 -9.96
N ARG A 297 -9.68 -21.29 -9.19
CA ARG A 297 -9.70 -21.22 -7.73
C ARG A 297 -9.99 -19.80 -7.26
N PHE A 298 -9.35 -18.80 -7.84
CA PHE A 298 -9.58 -17.40 -7.53
C PHE A 298 -11.05 -17.00 -7.72
N LEU A 299 -11.64 -17.29 -8.89
CA LEU A 299 -13.03 -16.95 -9.19
C LEU A 299 -14.03 -17.68 -8.26
N ARG A 300 -13.75 -18.93 -7.90
CA ARG A 300 -14.59 -19.72 -6.99
C ARG A 300 -14.51 -19.20 -5.56
N ASP A 301 -13.30 -18.92 -5.06
CA ASP A 301 -13.05 -18.68 -3.65
C ASP A 301 -13.13 -17.20 -3.27
N LYS A 302 -13.00 -16.26 -4.23
CA LYS A 302 -13.13 -14.81 -3.94
C LYS A 302 -14.49 -14.44 -3.31
N LYS A 303 -15.53 -15.24 -3.53
CA LYS A 303 -16.86 -15.05 -2.91
C LYS A 303 -16.87 -15.38 -1.41
N LYS A 304 -15.84 -16.06 -0.89
CA LYS A 304 -15.70 -16.45 0.51
C LYS A 304 -14.90 -15.45 1.33
N VAL A 305 -14.38 -14.43 0.69
CA VAL A 305 -13.61 -13.36 1.34
C VAL A 305 -14.51 -12.67 2.38
N ASP A 306 -14.07 -12.61 3.62
CA ASP A 306 -14.80 -12.08 4.77
C ASP A 306 -14.15 -10.83 5.38
N SER A 307 -13.17 -10.27 4.71
CA SER A 307 -12.52 -9.03 5.11
C SER A 307 -12.28 -8.09 3.92
N VAL A 308 -12.12 -6.81 4.23
CA VAL A 308 -11.79 -5.76 3.26
C VAL A 308 -10.60 -4.96 3.75
N ARG A 309 -9.87 -4.35 2.80
CA ARG A 309 -8.88 -3.32 3.09
C ARG A 309 -9.37 -1.97 2.61
N ILE A 310 -9.48 -1.01 3.52
CA ILE A 310 -9.74 0.39 3.23
C ILE A 310 -8.40 1.03 2.86
N LEU A 311 -8.16 1.13 1.55
CA LEU A 311 -6.91 1.67 1.01
C LEU A 311 -6.82 3.18 1.18
N ALA A 312 -7.93 3.86 0.88
CA ALA A 312 -8.00 5.31 0.96
C ALA A 312 -9.44 5.73 1.22
N LEU A 313 -9.60 6.73 2.08
CA LEU A 313 -10.82 7.47 2.30
C LEU A 313 -10.44 8.92 2.50
N GLY A 314 -10.94 9.81 1.67
CA GLY A 314 -10.60 11.22 1.71
C GLY A 314 -11.76 12.13 1.37
N VAL A 315 -11.65 13.36 1.85
CA VAL A 315 -12.61 14.44 1.64
C VAL A 315 -11.84 15.68 1.24
N LYS A 316 -12.27 16.37 0.18
CA LYS A 316 -11.67 17.63 -0.26
C LYS A 316 -11.59 18.63 0.88
N LYS A 317 -10.56 19.46 0.91
CA LYS A 317 -10.27 20.40 2.03
C LYS A 317 -11.46 21.30 2.37
N ALA A 318 -12.16 21.82 1.37
CA ALA A 318 -13.33 22.67 1.55
C ALA A 318 -14.52 21.96 2.24
N TRP A 319 -14.56 20.63 2.19
CA TRP A 319 -15.64 19.79 2.72
C TRP A 319 -15.25 19.03 4.00
N GLN A 320 -14.03 19.23 4.49
CA GLN A 320 -13.64 18.72 5.80
C GLN A 320 -14.52 19.38 6.89
N HIS A 321 -14.78 18.62 7.96
CA HIS A 321 -15.68 19.05 9.08
C HIS A 321 -17.17 19.20 8.74
N THR A 322 -17.60 18.85 7.51
CA THR A 322 -19.02 18.87 7.11
C THR A 322 -19.75 17.52 7.29
N GLY A 323 -19.06 16.51 7.87
CA GLY A 323 -19.62 15.18 8.09
C GLY A 323 -19.51 14.22 6.90
N VAL A 324 -18.95 14.61 5.76
CA VAL A 324 -18.77 13.75 4.58
C VAL A 324 -17.96 12.49 4.91
N ALA A 325 -16.88 12.62 5.68
CA ALA A 325 -16.10 11.46 6.12
C ALA A 325 -16.94 10.50 6.98
N ALA A 326 -17.72 11.04 7.91
CA ALA A 326 -18.62 10.24 8.74
C ALA A 326 -19.67 9.52 7.89
N ALA A 327 -20.24 10.19 6.88
CA ALA A 327 -21.18 9.57 5.94
C ALA A 327 -20.55 8.42 5.14
N LEU A 328 -19.29 8.57 4.72
CA LEU A 328 -18.53 7.49 4.08
C LEU A 328 -18.30 6.32 5.05
N TYR A 329 -17.95 6.56 6.32
CA TYR A 329 -17.80 5.49 7.32
C TYR A 329 -19.12 4.75 7.55
N VAL A 330 -20.23 5.48 7.74
CA VAL A 330 -21.55 4.89 7.91
C VAL A 330 -21.92 4.03 6.69
N ARG A 331 -21.67 4.52 5.49
CA ARG A 331 -21.93 3.77 4.26
C ARG A 331 -21.13 2.47 4.19
N HIS A 332 -19.84 2.47 4.58
CA HIS A 332 -19.04 1.24 4.67
C HIS A 332 -19.68 0.20 5.58
N ILE A 333 -20.14 0.63 6.77
CA ILE A 333 -20.80 -0.26 7.72
C ILE A 333 -22.11 -0.81 7.16
N GLN A 334 -22.91 0.02 6.48
CA GLN A 334 -24.17 -0.41 5.85
C GLN A 334 -23.94 -1.40 4.69
N THR A 335 -22.76 -1.39 4.09
CA THR A 335 -22.38 -2.33 3.03
C THR A 335 -22.04 -3.71 3.57
N CYS A 336 -21.73 -3.84 4.89
CA CYS A 336 -21.48 -5.13 5.51
C CYS A 336 -22.71 -6.02 5.43
N ARG A 337 -22.55 -7.20 4.87
CA ARG A 337 -23.61 -8.21 4.82
C ARG A 337 -23.67 -8.98 6.13
N PRO A 338 -24.85 -9.41 6.59
CA PRO A 338 -24.96 -10.23 7.80
C PRO A 338 -24.19 -11.55 7.75
N ASP A 339 -24.01 -12.09 6.55
CA ASP A 339 -23.35 -13.35 6.21
C ASP A 339 -22.02 -13.17 5.44
N GLY A 340 -21.56 -11.91 5.29
CA GLY A 340 -20.45 -11.52 4.44
C GLY A 340 -19.28 -10.90 5.20
N VAL A 341 -18.76 -9.79 4.69
CA VAL A 341 -17.59 -9.11 5.22
C VAL A 341 -17.83 -8.61 6.64
N MET A 342 -17.07 -9.16 7.58
CA MET A 342 -17.18 -8.89 9.02
C MET A 342 -15.99 -8.11 9.57
N LYS A 343 -14.88 -8.04 8.83
CA LYS A 343 -13.62 -7.42 9.26
C LYS A 343 -13.16 -6.38 8.25
N GLY A 344 -12.50 -5.34 8.74
CA GLY A 344 -11.85 -4.33 7.92
C GLY A 344 -10.45 -4.02 8.42
N GLU A 345 -9.52 -3.79 7.51
CA GLU A 345 -8.24 -3.17 7.81
C GLU A 345 -8.15 -1.81 7.12
N ALA A 346 -7.82 -0.77 7.91
CA ALA A 346 -7.64 0.59 7.42
C ALA A 346 -6.16 0.99 7.55
N GLY A 347 -5.57 1.42 6.47
CA GLY A 347 -4.19 1.86 6.45
C GLY A 347 -3.58 1.80 5.05
N TRP A 348 -2.43 2.40 4.92
CA TRP A 348 -1.55 2.88 6.00
C TRP A 348 -1.98 4.26 6.52
N ILE A 349 -2.04 4.42 7.83
CA ILE A 349 -2.31 5.70 8.48
C ILE A 349 -1.02 6.20 9.13
N LEU A 350 -0.60 7.42 8.82
CA LEU A 350 0.56 8.04 9.45
C LEU A 350 0.36 8.14 10.97
N GLU A 351 1.37 7.85 11.77
CA GLU A 351 1.31 8.03 13.23
C GLU A 351 0.95 9.46 13.63
N THR A 352 1.29 10.43 12.78
CA THR A 352 1.00 11.86 12.96
C THR A 352 -0.40 12.29 12.54
N ASN A 353 -1.17 11.42 11.87
CA ASN A 353 -2.55 11.73 11.47
C ASN A 353 -3.50 11.50 12.65
N GLU A 354 -3.41 12.39 13.67
CA GLU A 354 -4.23 12.28 14.88
C GLU A 354 -5.74 12.23 14.62
N PRO A 355 -6.33 13.04 13.71
CA PRO A 355 -7.77 12.99 13.48
C PRO A 355 -8.25 11.62 13.02
N MET A 356 -7.53 10.99 12.07
CA MET A 356 -7.88 9.67 11.56
C MET A 356 -7.65 8.58 12.63
N ASN A 357 -6.53 8.63 13.34
CA ASN A 357 -6.22 7.66 14.40
C ASN A 357 -7.29 7.70 15.52
N ARG A 358 -7.71 8.89 15.97
CA ARG A 358 -8.79 9.05 16.96
C ARG A 358 -10.15 8.56 16.43
N ALA A 359 -10.45 8.81 15.14
CA ALA A 359 -11.71 8.33 14.54
C ALA A 359 -11.77 6.80 14.51
N LEU A 360 -10.68 6.14 14.12
CA LEU A 360 -10.58 4.67 14.09
C LEU A 360 -10.65 4.06 15.50
N GLU A 361 -9.97 4.67 16.49
CA GLU A 361 -10.07 4.28 17.89
C GLU A 361 -11.50 4.43 18.42
N GLY A 362 -12.15 5.57 18.11
CA GLY A 362 -13.55 5.84 18.49
C GLY A 362 -14.57 4.88 17.85
N MET A 363 -14.21 4.20 16.76
CA MET A 363 -14.97 3.11 16.14
C MET A 363 -14.62 1.73 16.72
N GLY A 364 -13.87 1.66 17.84
CA GLY A 364 -13.45 0.39 18.45
C GLY A 364 -12.31 -0.30 17.70
N GLY A 365 -11.66 0.39 16.79
CA GLY A 365 -10.50 -0.10 16.05
C GLY A 365 -9.31 -0.38 16.96
N LYS A 366 -8.46 -1.31 16.53
CA LYS A 366 -7.21 -1.65 17.22
C LYS A 366 -6.07 -1.67 16.21
N VAL A 367 -4.93 -1.11 16.58
CA VAL A 367 -3.74 -1.21 15.74
C VAL A 367 -3.31 -2.69 15.68
N SER A 368 -3.41 -3.28 14.50
CA SER A 368 -3.08 -4.68 14.23
C SER A 368 -1.61 -4.85 13.85
N LYS A 369 -1.08 -3.93 13.05
CA LYS A 369 0.30 -3.94 12.55
C LYS A 369 0.88 -2.53 12.54
N LYS A 370 2.20 -2.44 12.63
CA LYS A 370 2.95 -1.19 12.40
C LYS A 370 4.04 -1.43 11.39
N PHE A 371 4.25 -0.43 10.56
CA PHE A 371 5.33 -0.39 9.58
C PHE A 371 6.17 0.86 9.81
N ARG A 372 7.46 0.75 9.56
CA ARG A 372 8.39 1.87 9.72
C ARG A 372 9.07 2.20 8.42
N VAL A 373 8.99 3.45 8.05
CA VAL A 373 9.84 4.04 7.02
C VAL A 373 11.09 4.57 7.69
N TYR A 374 12.22 4.31 7.09
CA TYR A 374 13.53 4.68 7.56
C TYR A 374 14.14 5.79 6.72
N GLU A 375 15.13 6.46 7.30
CA GLU A 375 15.97 7.43 6.61
C GLU A 375 17.44 7.24 6.95
N LYS A 376 18.30 7.67 6.02
CA LYS A 376 19.75 7.76 6.24
C LYS A 376 20.29 8.97 5.46
N GLN A 377 21.19 9.74 6.10
CA GLN A 377 21.98 10.74 5.39
C GLN A 377 23.01 10.03 4.53
N LEU A 378 23.11 10.42 3.27
CA LEU A 378 24.14 9.93 2.37
C LEU A 378 25.37 10.84 2.55
N GLN A 379 26.53 10.20 2.71
CA GLN A 379 27.80 10.92 2.80
C GLN A 379 28.32 11.12 1.36
N ASP A 380 28.98 12.26 1.13
CA ASP A 380 29.68 12.58 -0.13
C ASP A 380 30.83 11.59 -0.39
#